data_961fff7ae8d60fd5c78c55f12833d224
#
_entry.id   961fff7ae8d60fd5c78c55f12833d224
#
_cell.length_a   1.000
_cell.length_b   1.000
_cell.length_c   1.000
_cell.angle_alpha   90.00
_cell.angle_beta   90.00
_cell.angle_gamma   90.00
#
_symmetry.space_group_name_H-M   'P 1'
#
loop_
_entity.id
_entity.type
_entity.pdbx_description
1 polymer ?
#
loop_
_entity_poly.entity_id
_entity_poly.type
_entity_poly.pdbx_seq_one_letter_code
_entity_poly.pdbx_strand_id
1 'polypeptide(L)'
;SNTGEVRKDKFVGIFYHTWHASHSRNVTLNANTVVSQYPEALHDYKHAAWKGVGICFWDEPIWGYYNNGIDRFVLRSQAELLADAGVDVVIFDNTNGTENYIDAVLELCEVFAEARADGVQTPKISAMLNMFDYQADAVQLREFYDVIYSKGLYEDLWFYWDGKPLMVGSSTGLDAKDEKDRIIAEFFTYRPINPCYTEDYRQIVENGKVTVSWVPEQKVLQNHTMWKWISVYPQQKMYRVDDKEKSKPEEMCVCIAENWSDAKGLTAMSSGLPGLYGRAYSVKNGGLDPREDAILYGANFAEQFEYAISCDPSFIYITGWNEWLPADMKKCGERPMRCRTTPCRATVAILSHQRVY
;
A
#
# COMPACT_ATOMS: atom_id res chain seq x y z
N SER A 1 -21.91 -0.25 16.97
CA SER A 1 -21.00 0.09 18.08
C SER A 1 -20.89 1.60 18.18
N ASN A 2 -20.96 2.15 19.38
CA ASN A 2 -20.69 3.58 19.56
C ASN A 2 -19.17 3.79 19.50
N THR A 3 -18.67 4.32 18.41
CA THR A 3 -17.24 4.56 18.19
C THR A 3 -16.74 5.87 18.81
N GLY A 4 -17.63 6.61 19.49
CA GLY A 4 -17.34 7.94 20.02
C GLY A 4 -17.44 9.03 18.94
N GLU A 5 -17.09 10.25 19.29
CA GLU A 5 -17.05 11.36 18.35
C GLU A 5 -15.80 11.29 17.47
N VAL A 6 -15.97 11.65 16.17
CA VAL A 6 -14.87 11.72 15.22
C VAL A 6 -13.86 12.79 15.66
N ARG A 7 -12.61 12.41 15.82
CA ARG A 7 -11.52 13.31 16.16
C ARG A 7 -11.06 14.07 14.92
N LYS A 8 -11.15 15.39 14.97
CA LYS A 8 -10.83 16.26 13.81
C LYS A 8 -9.33 16.37 13.47
N ASP A 9 -8.46 15.95 14.38
CA ASP A 9 -7.00 16.01 14.26
C ASP A 9 -6.34 14.63 14.10
N LYS A 10 -7.14 13.61 13.83
CA LYS A 10 -6.71 12.22 13.67
C LYS A 10 -7.31 11.64 12.41
N PHE A 11 -6.45 11.08 11.57
CA PHE A 11 -6.84 10.56 10.26
C PHE A 11 -6.34 9.13 10.06
N VAL A 12 -7.11 8.38 9.31
CA VAL A 12 -6.76 7.02 8.87
C VAL A 12 -6.73 7.01 7.35
N GLY A 13 -5.56 6.75 6.79
CA GLY A 13 -5.39 6.49 5.37
C GLY A 13 -5.21 5.01 5.09
N ILE A 14 -5.61 4.59 3.90
CA ILE A 14 -5.44 3.20 3.46
C ILE A 14 -4.85 3.12 2.06
N PHE A 15 -3.87 2.25 1.88
CA PHE A 15 -3.22 1.99 0.61
C PHE A 15 -4.17 1.24 -0.33
N TYR A 16 -4.39 1.77 -1.53
CA TYR A 16 -5.42 1.32 -2.45
C TYR A 16 -4.87 1.04 -3.84
N HIS A 17 -4.99 -0.19 -4.31
CA HIS A 17 -4.55 -0.59 -5.64
C HIS A 17 -5.59 -0.24 -6.70
N THR A 18 -5.14 0.47 -7.75
CA THR A 18 -5.96 0.86 -8.91
C THR A 18 -5.62 0.07 -10.18
N TRP A 19 -4.51 -0.66 -10.19
CA TRP A 19 -3.93 -1.24 -11.40
C TRP A 19 -4.49 -2.61 -11.82
N HIS A 20 -5.52 -3.13 -11.16
CA HIS A 20 -6.28 -4.29 -11.62
C HIS A 20 -6.85 -4.11 -13.03
N ALA A 21 -7.10 -2.86 -13.46
CA ALA A 21 -7.59 -2.53 -14.79
C ALA A 21 -6.54 -2.69 -15.89
N SER A 22 -5.38 -2.05 -15.69
CA SER A 22 -4.37 -1.88 -16.75
C SER A 22 -3.49 -3.11 -16.93
N HIS A 23 -3.12 -3.77 -15.85
CA HIS A 23 -2.17 -4.88 -15.86
C HIS A 23 -2.83 -6.24 -15.93
N SER A 24 -4.04 -6.37 -15.43
CA SER A 24 -4.77 -7.64 -15.47
C SER A 24 -5.22 -8.00 -16.89
N ARG A 25 -5.38 -7.02 -17.77
CA ARG A 25 -5.86 -7.23 -19.15
C ARG A 25 -7.05 -8.20 -19.23
N ASN A 26 -7.96 -8.12 -18.27
CA ASN A 26 -9.06 -9.05 -18.07
C ASN A 26 -8.62 -10.49 -17.75
N VAL A 27 -7.45 -10.66 -17.16
CA VAL A 27 -6.96 -11.98 -16.76
C VAL A 27 -7.60 -12.38 -15.45
N THR A 28 -8.37 -13.46 -15.51
CA THR A 28 -9.02 -14.08 -14.33
C THR A 28 -8.27 -15.30 -13.84
N LEU A 29 -6.97 -15.38 -14.09
CA LEU A 29 -6.16 -16.52 -13.68
C LEU A 29 -5.90 -16.44 -12.17
N ASN A 30 -6.32 -17.46 -11.45
CA ASN A 30 -6.09 -17.60 -10.01
C ASN A 30 -4.93 -18.55 -9.77
N ALA A 31 -3.88 -18.07 -9.10
CA ALA A 31 -2.67 -18.84 -8.81
C ALA A 31 -2.98 -20.09 -7.96
N ASN A 32 -3.86 -19.99 -6.95
CA ASN A 32 -4.22 -21.12 -6.12
C ASN A 32 -4.92 -22.22 -6.92
N THR A 33 -5.79 -21.84 -7.87
CA THR A 33 -6.44 -22.80 -8.76
C THR A 33 -5.43 -23.50 -9.66
N VAL A 34 -4.50 -22.73 -10.25
CA VAL A 34 -3.45 -23.30 -11.11
C VAL A 34 -2.59 -24.29 -10.32
N VAL A 35 -2.08 -23.90 -9.16
CA VAL A 35 -1.19 -24.74 -8.35
C VAL A 35 -1.91 -25.96 -7.77
N SER A 36 -3.19 -25.84 -7.45
CA SER A 36 -3.98 -26.98 -6.98
C SER A 36 -4.20 -28.05 -8.07
N GLN A 37 -4.35 -27.60 -9.33
CA GLN A 37 -4.53 -28.51 -10.47
C GLN A 37 -3.19 -29.04 -11.02
N TYR A 38 -2.15 -28.21 -10.95
CA TYR A 38 -0.82 -28.47 -11.50
C TYR A 38 0.24 -28.07 -10.47
N PRO A 39 0.50 -28.90 -9.43
CA PRO A 39 1.44 -28.56 -8.36
C PRO A 39 2.85 -28.24 -8.85
N GLU A 40 3.28 -28.84 -9.96
CA GLU A 40 4.55 -28.58 -10.62
C GLU A 40 4.68 -27.17 -11.15
N ALA A 41 3.57 -26.51 -11.51
CA ALA A 41 3.55 -25.13 -11.98
C ALA A 41 4.08 -24.13 -10.93
N LEU A 42 4.02 -24.48 -9.63
CA LEU A 42 4.59 -23.66 -8.56
C LEU A 42 6.10 -23.42 -8.74
N HIS A 43 6.78 -24.36 -9.38
CA HIS A 43 8.24 -24.33 -9.60
C HIS A 43 8.61 -24.08 -11.05
N ASP A 44 7.64 -23.95 -11.92
CA ASP A 44 7.83 -23.67 -13.37
C ASP A 44 6.91 -22.55 -13.85
N TYR A 45 7.44 -21.32 -13.83
CA TYR A 45 6.70 -20.13 -14.32
C TYR A 45 6.42 -20.15 -15.82
N LYS A 46 7.05 -21.06 -16.59
CA LYS A 46 6.79 -21.30 -18.02
C LYS A 46 5.73 -22.37 -18.26
N HIS A 47 5.23 -23.00 -17.20
CA HIS A 47 4.21 -24.01 -17.30
C HIS A 47 2.99 -23.49 -18.08
N ALA A 48 2.44 -24.31 -18.97
CA ALA A 48 1.35 -23.90 -19.87
C ALA A 48 0.09 -23.44 -19.12
N ALA A 49 -0.11 -23.91 -17.89
CA ALA A 49 -1.23 -23.51 -17.07
C ALA A 49 -1.23 -22.01 -16.71
N TRP A 50 -0.07 -21.35 -16.70
CA TRP A 50 0.05 -19.91 -16.51
C TRP A 50 -0.36 -19.09 -17.73
N LYS A 51 -0.60 -19.70 -18.86
CA LYS A 51 -1.06 -19.07 -20.11
C LYS A 51 -0.18 -17.86 -20.54
N GLY A 52 1.08 -17.86 -20.15
CA GLY A 52 2.01 -16.77 -20.46
C GLY A 52 1.71 -15.43 -19.73
N VAL A 53 0.92 -15.45 -18.69
CA VAL A 53 0.55 -14.25 -17.90
C VAL A 53 1.64 -13.97 -16.88
N GLY A 54 2.08 -12.73 -16.80
CA GLY A 54 3.05 -12.30 -15.77
C GLY A 54 2.42 -11.93 -14.43
N ILE A 55 1.12 -11.64 -14.43
CA ILE A 55 0.37 -11.20 -13.25
C ILE A 55 -0.94 -11.97 -13.20
N CYS A 56 -1.28 -12.51 -12.04
CA CYS A 56 -2.50 -13.26 -11.82
C CYS A 56 -3.06 -13.00 -10.41
N PHE A 57 -4.34 -13.28 -10.23
CA PHE A 57 -4.94 -13.27 -8.91
C PHE A 57 -4.39 -14.44 -8.08
N TRP A 58 -4.00 -14.16 -6.84
CA TRP A 58 -3.57 -15.17 -5.88
C TRP A 58 -4.74 -15.81 -5.14
N ASP A 59 -5.82 -15.05 -4.98
CA ASP A 59 -7.07 -15.54 -4.42
C ASP A 59 -8.25 -14.80 -5.09
N GLU A 60 -9.45 -15.33 -4.95
CA GLU A 60 -10.66 -14.70 -5.47
C GLU A 60 -11.21 -13.70 -4.44
N PRO A 61 -11.39 -12.43 -4.83
CA PRO A 61 -12.07 -11.45 -4.00
C PRO A 61 -13.52 -11.86 -3.70
N ILE A 62 -14.12 -11.33 -2.63
CA ILE A 62 -15.49 -11.69 -2.23
C ILE A 62 -16.54 -11.41 -3.31
N TRP A 63 -16.31 -10.42 -4.15
CA TRP A 63 -17.17 -10.06 -5.27
C TRP A 63 -16.71 -10.64 -6.61
N GLY A 64 -15.85 -11.67 -6.58
CA GLY A 64 -15.18 -12.21 -7.76
C GLY A 64 -14.06 -11.34 -8.29
N TYR A 65 -13.52 -11.71 -9.42
CA TYR A 65 -12.49 -10.96 -10.11
C TYR A 65 -13.08 -9.67 -10.70
N TYR A 66 -12.46 -8.54 -10.45
CA TYR A 66 -12.96 -7.24 -10.87
C TYR A 66 -11.91 -6.38 -11.53
N ASN A 67 -12.36 -5.35 -12.22
CA ASN A 67 -11.54 -4.35 -12.89
C ASN A 67 -11.90 -2.97 -12.36
N ASN A 68 -10.97 -2.30 -11.71
CA ASN A 68 -11.19 -0.98 -11.11
C ASN A 68 -11.61 0.11 -12.11
N GLY A 69 -11.36 -0.09 -13.40
CA GLY A 69 -11.73 0.89 -14.42
C GLY A 69 -13.16 0.79 -14.92
N ILE A 70 -13.91 -0.28 -14.57
CA ILE A 70 -15.26 -0.52 -15.10
C ILE A 70 -16.25 -1.14 -14.11
N ASP A 71 -15.78 -1.75 -13.02
CA ASP A 71 -16.67 -2.49 -12.11
C ASP A 71 -17.24 -1.58 -11.02
N ARG A 72 -18.14 -0.68 -11.41
CA ARG A 72 -18.74 0.35 -10.55
C ARG A 72 -19.42 -0.21 -9.31
N PHE A 73 -20.02 -1.41 -9.40
CA PHE A 73 -20.61 -2.07 -8.24
C PHE A 73 -19.56 -2.35 -7.15
N VAL A 74 -18.39 -2.85 -7.53
CA VAL A 74 -17.31 -3.12 -6.58
C VAL A 74 -16.77 -1.82 -6.01
N LEU A 75 -16.53 -0.80 -6.84
CA LEU A 75 -16.07 0.52 -6.39
C LEU A 75 -17.05 1.16 -5.42
N ARG A 76 -18.35 1.09 -5.71
CA ARG A 76 -19.41 1.60 -4.82
C ARG A 76 -19.45 0.85 -3.50
N SER A 77 -19.37 -0.48 -3.53
CA SER A 77 -19.36 -1.30 -2.32
C SER A 77 -18.13 -1.01 -1.45
N GLN A 78 -16.96 -0.81 -2.08
CA GLN A 78 -15.76 -0.42 -1.36
C GLN A 78 -15.86 0.98 -0.76
N ALA A 79 -16.46 1.93 -1.47
CA ALA A 79 -16.73 3.27 -0.94
C ALA A 79 -17.52 3.22 0.37
N GLU A 80 -18.60 2.43 0.39
CA GLU A 80 -19.46 2.26 1.57
C GLU A 80 -18.74 1.55 2.71
N LEU A 81 -18.04 0.44 2.43
CA LEU A 81 -17.28 -0.28 3.45
C LEU A 81 -16.18 0.56 4.09
N LEU A 82 -15.45 1.33 3.28
CA LEU A 82 -14.38 2.20 3.79
C LEU A 82 -14.95 3.37 4.60
N ALA A 83 -16.08 3.91 4.18
CA ALA A 83 -16.81 4.94 4.96
C ALA A 83 -17.28 4.38 6.31
N ASP A 84 -17.89 3.20 6.32
CA ASP A 84 -18.36 2.53 7.55
C ASP A 84 -17.19 2.16 8.49
N ALA A 85 -16.02 1.84 7.93
CA ALA A 85 -14.81 1.59 8.69
C ALA A 85 -14.16 2.86 9.26
N GLY A 86 -14.63 4.06 8.86
CA GLY A 86 -14.06 5.33 9.31
C GLY A 86 -12.73 5.67 8.65
N VAL A 87 -12.48 5.20 7.43
CA VAL A 87 -11.29 5.57 6.65
C VAL A 87 -11.48 6.98 6.07
N ASP A 88 -10.50 7.85 6.30
CA ASP A 88 -10.56 9.26 5.86
C ASP A 88 -10.03 9.47 4.44
N VAL A 89 -9.04 8.67 4.02
CA VAL A 89 -8.42 8.82 2.70
C VAL A 89 -7.96 7.48 2.12
N VAL A 90 -8.25 7.25 0.84
CA VAL A 90 -7.60 6.22 0.03
C VAL A 90 -6.35 6.81 -0.62
N ILE A 91 -5.23 6.13 -0.49
CA ILE A 91 -3.94 6.53 -1.06
C ILE A 91 -3.62 5.54 -2.19
N PHE A 92 -3.70 6.00 -3.43
CA PHE A 92 -3.52 5.16 -4.61
C PHE A 92 -2.10 4.61 -4.70
N ASP A 93 -1.99 3.35 -5.05
CA ASP A 93 -0.72 2.72 -5.40
C ASP A 93 -0.27 3.15 -6.81
N ASN A 94 0.65 4.10 -6.86
CA ASN A 94 1.31 4.54 -8.08
C ASN A 94 2.82 4.27 -8.03
N THR A 95 3.23 3.24 -7.29
CA THR A 95 4.66 2.93 -7.07
C THR A 95 5.32 2.23 -8.25
N ASN A 96 4.56 1.85 -9.28
CA ASN A 96 5.03 1.06 -10.42
C ASN A 96 5.51 1.94 -11.59
N GLY A 97 6.73 2.41 -11.52
CA GLY A 97 7.33 3.20 -12.58
C GLY A 97 6.72 4.60 -12.67
N THR A 98 6.17 4.96 -13.83
CA THR A 98 5.53 6.26 -14.10
C THR A 98 4.02 6.16 -14.24
N GLU A 99 3.44 4.99 -14.02
CA GLU A 99 2.02 4.72 -14.24
C GLU A 99 1.16 5.29 -13.11
N ASN A 100 0.13 6.06 -13.48
CA ASN A 100 -0.87 6.57 -12.55
C ASN A 100 -2.22 5.85 -12.64
N TYR A 101 -2.41 4.99 -13.62
CA TYR A 101 -3.68 4.28 -13.85
C TYR A 101 -4.88 5.23 -13.87
N ILE A 102 -4.72 6.35 -14.56
CA ILE A 102 -5.65 7.51 -14.55
C ILE A 102 -7.09 7.11 -14.84
N ASP A 103 -7.33 6.20 -15.77
CA ASP A 103 -8.69 5.76 -16.09
C ASP A 103 -9.38 5.13 -14.87
N ALA A 104 -8.67 4.28 -14.12
CA ALA A 104 -9.20 3.66 -12.91
C ALA A 104 -9.36 4.68 -11.76
N VAL A 105 -8.47 5.66 -11.67
CA VAL A 105 -8.57 6.75 -10.68
C VAL A 105 -9.80 7.60 -10.98
N LEU A 106 -10.03 8.00 -12.23
CA LEU A 106 -11.18 8.81 -12.61
C LEU A 106 -12.50 8.07 -12.38
N GLU A 107 -12.57 6.78 -12.74
CA GLU A 107 -13.76 5.95 -12.50
C GLU A 107 -14.09 5.87 -11.00
N LEU A 108 -13.06 5.63 -10.17
CA LEU A 108 -13.24 5.63 -8.71
C LEU A 108 -13.72 7.00 -8.21
N CYS A 109 -13.15 8.11 -8.68
CA CYS A 109 -13.54 9.44 -8.26
C CYS A 109 -15.00 9.74 -8.64
N GLU A 110 -15.43 9.31 -9.83
CA GLU A 110 -16.82 9.47 -10.26
C GLU A 110 -17.78 8.69 -9.35
N VAL A 111 -17.47 7.41 -9.08
CA VAL A 111 -18.29 6.58 -8.18
C VAL A 111 -18.31 7.11 -6.75
N PHE A 112 -17.18 7.62 -6.25
CA PHE A 112 -17.12 8.23 -4.92
C PHE A 112 -17.94 9.54 -4.85
N ALA A 113 -17.89 10.35 -5.91
CA ALA A 113 -18.71 11.58 -5.99
C ALA A 113 -20.19 11.26 -6.00
N GLU A 114 -20.63 10.26 -6.78
CA GLU A 114 -22.01 9.78 -6.78
C GLU A 114 -22.42 9.25 -5.38
N ALA A 115 -21.57 8.45 -4.76
CA ALA A 115 -21.83 7.94 -3.42
C ALA A 115 -22.01 9.06 -2.39
N ARG A 116 -21.20 10.13 -2.50
CA ARG A 116 -21.35 11.33 -1.65
C ARG A 116 -22.68 12.07 -1.91
N ALA A 117 -23.10 12.18 -3.16
CA ALA A 117 -24.40 12.73 -3.51
C ALA A 117 -25.55 11.93 -2.90
N ASP A 118 -25.38 10.62 -2.72
CA ASP A 118 -26.34 9.75 -2.03
C ASP A 118 -26.21 9.77 -0.49
N GLY A 119 -25.28 10.57 0.05
CA GLY A 119 -25.09 10.75 1.49
C GLY A 119 -24.01 9.87 2.14
N VAL A 120 -23.27 9.06 1.36
CA VAL A 120 -22.16 8.26 1.87
C VAL A 120 -20.95 9.16 2.14
N GLN A 121 -20.39 9.09 3.32
CA GLN A 121 -19.15 9.83 3.67
C GLN A 121 -17.91 9.06 3.18
N THR A 122 -17.75 8.99 1.87
CA THR A 122 -16.62 8.25 1.26
C THR A 122 -15.28 8.80 1.74
N PRO A 123 -14.22 7.98 1.76
CA PRO A 123 -12.86 8.50 1.91
C PRO A 123 -12.57 9.59 0.86
N LYS A 124 -11.62 10.46 1.20
CA LYS A 124 -11.00 11.36 0.24
C LYS A 124 -9.89 10.63 -0.53
N ILE A 125 -9.22 11.32 -1.46
CA ILE A 125 -8.18 10.74 -2.30
C ILE A 125 -6.82 11.40 -2.08
N SER A 126 -5.77 10.60 -2.21
CA SER A 126 -4.37 10.98 -2.37
C SER A 126 -3.67 9.91 -3.20
N ALA A 127 -2.41 10.11 -3.56
CA ALA A 127 -1.62 9.12 -4.28
C ALA A 127 -0.25 8.94 -3.63
N MET A 128 0.23 7.69 -3.62
CA MET A 128 1.60 7.35 -3.28
C MET A 128 2.38 7.12 -4.57
N LEU A 129 3.33 8.01 -4.83
CA LEU A 129 4.15 8.02 -6.03
C LEU A 129 5.30 7.02 -5.94
N ASN A 130 6.15 6.98 -6.98
CA ASN A 130 7.29 6.09 -7.01
C ASN A 130 8.32 6.45 -5.92
N MET A 131 8.51 5.56 -4.93
CA MET A 131 9.40 5.81 -3.80
C MET A 131 10.90 5.59 -4.13
N PHE A 132 11.21 5.08 -5.33
CA PHE A 132 12.57 4.70 -5.71
C PHE A 132 13.15 5.53 -6.85
N ASP A 133 12.35 6.39 -7.51
CA ASP A 133 12.80 7.24 -8.61
C ASP A 133 12.04 8.57 -8.63
N TYR A 134 12.66 9.64 -8.15
CA TYR A 134 12.06 10.97 -8.11
C TYR A 134 11.80 11.58 -9.50
N GLN A 135 12.47 11.08 -10.56
CA GLN A 135 12.12 11.47 -11.93
C GLN A 135 10.80 10.84 -12.37
N ALA A 136 10.51 9.63 -11.90
CA ALA A 136 9.19 9.02 -12.09
C ALA A 136 8.12 9.80 -11.33
N ASP A 137 8.38 10.23 -10.09
CA ASP A 137 7.47 11.12 -9.33
C ASP A 137 7.10 12.35 -10.14
N ALA A 138 8.09 13.00 -10.79
CA ALA A 138 7.85 14.21 -11.58
C ALA A 138 6.92 13.95 -12.78
N VAL A 139 7.07 12.82 -13.45
CA VAL A 139 6.16 12.41 -14.55
C VAL A 139 4.75 12.21 -14.01
N GLN A 140 4.61 11.47 -12.92
CA GLN A 140 3.33 11.18 -12.27
C GLN A 140 2.65 12.46 -11.77
N LEU A 141 3.38 13.37 -11.14
CA LEU A 141 2.87 14.65 -10.65
C LEU A 141 2.31 15.52 -11.77
N ARG A 142 3.03 15.60 -12.90
CA ARG A 142 2.55 16.37 -14.07
C ARG A 142 1.24 15.80 -14.61
N GLU A 143 1.12 14.48 -14.69
CA GLU A 143 -0.10 13.84 -15.18
C GLU A 143 -1.27 14.05 -14.21
N PHE A 144 -1.10 13.82 -12.90
CA PHE A 144 -2.14 14.09 -11.91
C PHE A 144 -2.58 15.55 -11.94
N TYR A 145 -1.60 16.47 -11.98
CA TYR A 145 -1.91 17.89 -12.04
C TYR A 145 -2.69 18.25 -13.30
N ASP A 146 -2.27 17.80 -14.48
CA ASP A 146 -2.91 18.12 -15.75
C ASP A 146 -4.30 17.53 -15.89
N VAL A 147 -4.50 16.32 -15.40
CA VAL A 147 -5.74 15.58 -15.65
C VAL A 147 -6.81 15.90 -14.61
N ILE A 148 -6.42 16.08 -13.35
CA ILE A 148 -7.34 16.20 -12.22
C ILE A 148 -7.26 17.58 -11.58
N TYR A 149 -6.12 17.93 -11.01
CA TYR A 149 -6.02 19.04 -10.07
C TYR A 149 -6.10 20.43 -10.72
N SER A 150 -5.42 20.64 -11.85
CA SER A 150 -5.48 21.93 -12.58
C SER A 150 -6.86 22.24 -13.14
N LYS A 151 -7.70 21.21 -13.30
CA LYS A 151 -9.08 21.35 -13.80
C LYS A 151 -10.11 21.44 -12.66
N GLY A 152 -9.68 21.34 -11.41
CA GLY A 152 -10.60 21.31 -10.27
C GLY A 152 -11.55 20.11 -10.27
N LEU A 153 -11.17 18.97 -10.89
CA LEU A 153 -12.03 17.80 -10.94
C LEU A 153 -12.08 17.12 -9.58
N TYR A 154 -13.28 16.82 -9.10
CA TYR A 154 -13.51 16.11 -7.83
C TYR A 154 -12.87 16.78 -6.62
N GLU A 155 -12.84 18.10 -6.56
CA GLU A 155 -12.19 18.88 -5.50
C GLU A 155 -12.69 18.48 -4.09
N ASP A 156 -13.96 18.10 -3.97
CA ASP A 156 -14.56 17.59 -2.73
C ASP A 156 -13.93 16.28 -2.24
N LEU A 157 -13.25 15.55 -3.12
CA LEU A 157 -12.55 14.30 -2.78
C LEU A 157 -11.08 14.53 -2.40
N TRP A 158 -10.50 15.71 -2.64
CA TRP A 158 -9.08 15.90 -2.33
C TRP A 158 -8.84 15.87 -0.83
N PHE A 159 -7.84 15.09 -0.41
CA PHE A 159 -7.41 15.10 0.97
C PHE A 159 -6.39 16.20 1.19
N TYR A 160 -6.71 17.12 2.09
CA TYR A 160 -5.85 18.25 2.39
C TYR A 160 -4.98 17.96 3.62
N TRP A 161 -3.69 18.25 3.50
CA TRP A 161 -2.71 18.19 4.57
C TRP A 161 -1.92 19.50 4.57
N ASP A 162 -1.82 20.16 5.72
CA ASP A 162 -1.19 21.50 5.81
C ASP A 162 -1.76 22.52 4.82
N GLY A 163 -3.05 22.46 4.55
CA GLY A 163 -3.77 23.43 3.73
C GLY A 163 -3.66 23.23 2.21
N LYS A 164 -2.99 22.17 1.75
CA LYS A 164 -2.85 21.82 0.34
C LYS A 164 -3.21 20.35 0.11
N PRO A 165 -3.59 19.94 -1.12
CA PRO A 165 -3.80 18.53 -1.42
C PRO A 165 -2.54 17.70 -1.11
N LEU A 166 -2.72 16.53 -0.47
CA LEU A 166 -1.61 15.64 -0.11
C LEU A 166 -1.16 14.81 -1.32
N MET A 167 0.17 14.75 -1.52
CA MET A 167 0.85 13.74 -2.32
C MET A 167 1.88 13.01 -1.49
N VAL A 168 1.75 11.70 -1.41
CA VAL A 168 2.71 10.84 -0.72
C VAL A 168 3.83 10.50 -1.70
N GLY A 169 4.82 11.37 -1.79
CA GLY A 169 5.90 11.35 -2.78
C GLY A 169 6.78 12.58 -2.66
N SER A 170 7.60 12.84 -3.68
CA SER A 170 8.59 13.92 -3.68
C SER A 170 8.48 14.82 -4.91
N SER A 171 8.58 16.13 -4.69
CA SER A 171 8.75 17.13 -5.78
C SER A 171 10.19 17.25 -6.30
N THR A 172 11.14 16.50 -5.76
CA THR A 172 12.59 16.65 -6.06
C THR A 172 12.92 16.42 -7.54
N GLY A 173 12.13 15.63 -8.27
CA GLY A 173 12.34 15.39 -9.70
C GLY A 173 11.80 16.50 -10.62
N LEU A 174 11.06 17.45 -10.11
CA LEU A 174 10.57 18.60 -10.88
C LEU A 174 11.68 19.58 -11.21
N ASP A 175 11.61 20.22 -12.40
CA ASP A 175 12.60 21.21 -12.83
C ASP A 175 12.23 22.61 -12.31
N ALA A 176 13.02 23.13 -11.39
CA ALA A 176 12.82 24.47 -10.83
C ALA A 176 12.92 25.62 -11.88
N LYS A 177 13.42 25.35 -13.09
CA LYS A 177 13.46 26.32 -14.21
C LYS A 177 12.22 26.30 -15.05
N ASP A 178 11.45 25.21 -15.02
CA ASP A 178 10.18 25.11 -15.71
C ASP A 178 9.07 25.76 -14.89
N GLU A 179 8.26 26.61 -15.52
CA GLU A 179 7.19 27.37 -14.82
C GLU A 179 6.10 26.44 -14.30
N LYS A 180 5.70 25.46 -15.09
CA LYS A 180 4.67 24.51 -14.69
C LYS A 180 5.14 23.62 -13.54
N ASP A 181 6.37 23.14 -13.57
CA ASP A 181 6.92 22.34 -12.50
C ASP A 181 7.01 23.10 -11.17
N ARG A 182 7.31 24.42 -11.22
CA ARG A 182 7.23 25.27 -10.02
C ARG A 182 5.83 25.37 -9.46
N ILE A 183 4.84 25.56 -10.33
CA ILE A 183 3.42 25.58 -9.93
C ILE A 183 3.04 24.26 -9.25
N ILE A 184 3.42 23.13 -9.84
CA ILE A 184 3.14 21.80 -9.29
C ILE A 184 3.85 21.61 -7.93
N ALA A 185 5.11 22.03 -7.83
CA ALA A 185 5.88 21.93 -6.58
C ALA A 185 5.25 22.74 -5.43
N GLU A 186 4.57 23.83 -5.73
CA GLU A 186 3.90 24.67 -4.75
C GLU A 186 2.45 24.26 -4.47
N PHE A 187 1.82 23.52 -5.37
CA PHE A 187 0.40 23.17 -5.30
C PHE A 187 0.09 22.15 -4.21
N PHE A 188 0.93 21.15 -4.04
CA PHE A 188 0.71 20.05 -3.13
C PHE A 188 1.47 20.20 -1.80
N THR A 189 0.98 19.52 -0.78
CA THR A 189 1.80 19.11 0.37
C THR A 189 2.42 17.76 0.07
N TYR A 190 3.73 17.66 0.20
CA TYR A 190 4.48 16.43 -0.07
C TYR A 190 4.88 15.74 1.22
N ARG A 191 4.74 14.41 1.23
CA ARG A 191 5.30 13.53 2.25
C ARG A 191 6.04 12.39 1.54
N PRO A 192 7.35 12.53 1.35
CA PRO A 192 8.14 11.45 0.77
C PRO A 192 8.07 10.20 1.62
N ILE A 193 8.13 9.02 0.98
CA ILE A 193 8.15 7.73 1.65
C ILE A 193 9.58 7.29 1.96
N ASN A 194 9.80 6.83 3.18
CA ASN A 194 10.99 6.09 3.56
C ASN A 194 10.72 4.59 3.40
N PRO A 195 11.33 3.92 2.42
CA PRO A 195 11.05 2.51 2.13
C PRO A 195 11.77 1.53 3.08
N CYS A 196 12.47 2.01 4.08
CA CYS A 196 13.22 1.15 5.01
C CYS A 196 12.31 0.53 6.06
N TYR A 197 12.33 -0.79 6.22
CA TYR A 197 11.50 -1.54 7.15
C TYR A 197 11.91 -1.38 8.61
N THR A 198 13.20 -1.23 8.85
CA THR A 198 13.80 -1.10 10.19
C THR A 198 14.85 0.00 10.18
N GLU A 199 15.37 0.31 11.38
CA GLU A 199 16.47 1.27 11.53
C GLU A 199 17.82 0.76 11.01
N ASP A 200 17.94 -0.55 10.75
CA ASP A 200 19.16 -1.15 10.18
C ASP A 200 19.27 -0.95 8.67
N TYR A 201 18.22 -0.46 8.02
CA TYR A 201 18.24 -0.09 6.61
C TYR A 201 18.49 1.39 6.44
N ARG A 202 19.27 1.73 5.44
CA ARG A 202 19.49 3.11 5.00
C ARG A 202 18.96 3.32 3.59
N GLN A 203 18.45 4.50 3.37
CA GLN A 203 18.08 5.01 2.07
C GLN A 203 19.26 5.74 1.45
N ILE A 204 19.60 5.41 0.22
CA ILE A 204 20.65 6.07 -0.58
C ILE A 204 19.94 6.71 -1.77
N VAL A 205 20.16 8.00 -1.98
CA VAL A 205 19.60 8.74 -3.12
C VAL A 205 20.76 9.17 -4.03
N GLU A 206 20.80 8.62 -5.25
CA GLU A 206 21.79 8.94 -6.27
C GLU A 206 21.09 9.27 -7.59
N ASN A 207 21.34 10.43 -8.14
CA ASN A 207 20.72 10.88 -9.41
C ASN A 207 19.19 10.80 -9.41
N GLY A 208 18.55 11.11 -8.27
CA GLY A 208 17.10 11.03 -8.11
C GLY A 208 16.54 9.63 -7.88
N LYS A 209 17.37 8.59 -7.91
CA LYS A 209 16.96 7.21 -7.60
C LYS A 209 17.22 6.87 -6.15
N VAL A 210 16.27 6.17 -5.56
CA VAL A 210 16.32 5.71 -4.19
C VAL A 210 16.63 4.22 -4.16
N THR A 211 17.66 3.86 -3.41
CA THR A 211 17.99 2.46 -3.10
C THR A 211 17.97 2.23 -1.61
N VAL A 212 17.70 1.00 -1.21
CA VAL A 212 17.67 0.58 0.20
C VAL A 212 18.78 -0.42 0.43
N SER A 213 19.63 -0.16 1.41
CA SER A 213 20.73 -1.04 1.77
C SER A 213 20.65 -1.41 3.24
N TRP A 214 20.70 -2.71 3.52
CA TRP A 214 20.76 -3.22 4.88
C TRP A 214 22.18 -3.16 5.42
N VAL A 215 22.32 -2.65 6.65
CA VAL A 215 23.62 -2.48 7.34
C VAL A 215 23.49 -3.03 8.77
N PRO A 216 23.59 -4.34 8.94
CA PRO A 216 23.29 -5.00 10.21
C PRO A 216 24.22 -4.59 11.38
N GLU A 217 25.40 -4.10 11.07
CA GLU A 217 26.41 -3.77 12.08
C GLU A 217 26.42 -2.27 12.47
N GLN A 218 25.65 -1.44 11.78
CA GLN A 218 25.57 0.00 12.03
C GLN A 218 24.13 0.46 12.04
N LYS A 219 23.68 0.89 13.22
CA LYS A 219 22.43 1.64 13.28
C LYS A 219 22.60 2.96 12.53
N VAL A 220 21.93 3.06 11.40
CA VAL A 220 21.91 4.27 10.60
C VAL A 220 20.72 5.10 11.04
N LEU A 221 20.95 6.38 11.33
CA LEU A 221 19.87 7.31 11.62
C LEU A 221 18.94 7.38 10.42
N GLN A 222 17.73 6.88 10.59
CA GLN A 222 16.67 6.98 9.60
C GLN A 222 16.16 8.43 9.54
N ASN A 223 15.67 8.82 8.37
CA ASN A 223 14.97 10.08 8.24
C ASN A 223 13.55 9.94 8.79
N HIS A 224 13.38 10.29 10.05
CA HIS A 224 12.10 10.24 10.74
C HIS A 224 11.11 11.36 10.34
N THR A 225 11.41 12.12 9.30
CA THR A 225 10.52 13.15 8.73
C THR A 225 9.90 12.74 7.41
N MET A 226 10.18 11.52 6.95
CA MET A 226 9.52 10.91 5.79
C MET A 226 8.49 9.90 6.29
N TRP A 227 7.33 9.85 5.65
CA TRP A 227 6.31 8.89 6.02
C TRP A 227 6.77 7.45 5.77
N LYS A 228 6.13 6.49 6.40
CA LYS A 228 6.38 5.05 6.25
C LYS A 228 5.24 4.39 5.50
N TRP A 229 5.60 3.51 4.58
CA TRP A 229 4.64 2.60 4.00
C TRP A 229 4.56 1.29 4.79
N ILE A 230 5.71 0.79 5.24
CA ILE A 230 5.83 -0.45 6.00
C ILE A 230 6.92 -0.32 7.06
N SER A 231 6.69 -0.86 8.23
CA SER A 231 7.68 -0.89 9.31
C SER A 231 7.41 -2.06 10.25
N VAL A 232 8.47 -2.78 10.60
CA VAL A 232 8.41 -3.91 11.52
C VAL A 232 8.05 -3.43 12.93
N TYR A 233 7.26 -4.24 13.65
CA TYR A 233 6.92 -3.94 15.05
C TYR A 233 8.16 -3.92 15.96
N PRO A 234 8.30 -2.96 16.88
CA PRO A 234 7.47 -1.76 17.04
C PRO A 234 7.76 -0.75 15.93
N GLN A 235 6.70 -0.28 15.26
CA GLN A 235 6.83 0.58 14.08
C GLN A 235 7.53 1.89 14.43
N GLN A 236 8.27 2.40 13.45
CA GLN A 236 8.93 3.70 13.56
C GLN A 236 7.89 4.83 13.59
N LYS A 237 8.17 5.85 14.39
CA LYS A 237 7.38 7.07 14.49
C LYS A 237 7.94 8.11 13.54
N MET A 238 7.12 8.65 12.65
CA MET A 238 7.50 9.72 11.76
C MET A 238 7.03 11.07 12.29
N TYR A 239 7.85 12.07 12.14
CA TYR A 239 7.63 13.40 12.71
C TYR A 239 7.63 14.47 11.63
N ARG A 240 6.99 15.58 11.88
CA ARG A 240 7.06 16.76 11.01
C ARG A 240 8.50 17.29 10.95
N VAL A 241 8.87 17.84 9.79
CA VAL A 241 10.21 18.45 9.59
C VAL A 241 10.47 19.59 10.58
N ASP A 242 9.43 20.32 10.97
CA ASP A 242 9.46 21.44 11.89
C ASP A 242 9.39 21.03 13.38
N ASP A 243 9.00 19.79 13.69
CA ASP A 243 9.01 19.24 15.06
C ASP A 243 10.41 18.72 15.43
N LYS A 244 11.29 19.65 15.81
CA LYS A 244 12.68 19.33 16.18
C LYS A 244 12.79 18.52 17.47
N GLU A 245 11.81 18.65 18.35
CA GLU A 245 11.76 17.94 19.62
C GLU A 245 11.15 16.54 19.51
N LYS A 246 10.62 16.18 18.33
CA LYS A 246 9.92 14.93 18.08
C LYS A 246 8.83 14.68 19.13
N SER A 247 8.07 15.72 19.40
CA SER A 247 7.09 15.77 20.50
C SER A 247 5.84 14.96 20.21
N LYS A 248 5.41 14.94 18.94
CA LYS A 248 4.20 14.23 18.50
C LYS A 248 4.44 13.56 17.16
N PRO A 249 4.24 12.24 17.04
CA PRO A 249 4.31 11.56 15.76
C PRO A 249 3.29 12.16 14.76
N GLU A 250 3.74 12.47 13.56
CA GLU A 250 2.85 12.87 12.48
C GLU A 250 2.19 11.64 11.88
N GLU A 251 2.98 10.60 11.58
CA GLU A 251 2.51 9.41 10.90
C GLU A 251 3.11 8.14 11.53
N MET A 252 2.30 7.08 11.52
CA MET A 252 2.72 5.71 11.77
C MET A 252 1.99 4.76 10.83
N CYS A 253 2.76 3.87 10.17
CA CYS A 253 2.16 2.84 9.34
C CYS A 253 1.66 1.66 10.19
N VAL A 254 0.66 0.96 9.65
CA VAL A 254 0.11 -0.28 10.20
C VAL A 254 -0.02 -1.30 9.08
N CYS A 255 0.66 -2.42 9.22
CA CYS A 255 0.72 -3.46 8.20
C CYS A 255 -0.13 -4.66 8.60
N ILE A 256 -0.81 -5.27 7.64
CA ILE A 256 -1.56 -6.51 7.89
C ILE A 256 -0.60 -7.69 7.91
N ALA A 257 0.39 -7.65 7.04
CA ALA A 257 1.49 -8.60 6.96
C ALA A 257 2.72 -7.89 6.40
N GLU A 258 3.89 -8.42 6.65
CA GLU A 258 5.14 -7.82 6.24
C GLU A 258 6.02 -8.82 5.49
N ASN A 259 6.72 -8.34 4.47
CA ASN A 259 7.71 -9.13 3.73
C ASN A 259 9.05 -9.14 4.48
N TRP A 260 9.04 -9.58 5.73
CA TRP A 260 10.18 -9.50 6.65
C TRP A 260 10.43 -10.81 7.41
N SER A 261 11.67 -11.09 7.69
CA SER A 261 12.08 -12.02 8.74
C SER A 261 13.35 -11.54 9.43
N ASP A 262 13.50 -11.78 10.73
CA ASP A 262 14.70 -11.38 11.48
C ASP A 262 15.96 -12.05 10.96
N ALA A 263 15.82 -13.26 10.40
CA ALA A 263 16.95 -14.02 9.90
C ALA A 263 17.53 -13.49 8.58
N LYS A 264 16.69 -12.82 7.74
CA LYS A 264 17.10 -12.41 6.39
C LYS A 264 16.73 -10.98 6.03
N GLY A 265 16.02 -10.25 6.90
CA GLY A 265 15.50 -8.95 6.59
C GLY A 265 14.37 -9.02 5.56
N LEU A 266 14.34 -8.07 4.62
CA LEU A 266 13.36 -8.02 3.54
C LEU A 266 13.44 -9.27 2.65
N THR A 267 12.30 -9.92 2.46
CA THR A 267 12.17 -11.14 1.66
C THR A 267 10.79 -11.25 1.04
N ALA A 268 10.61 -12.16 0.09
CA ALA A 268 9.28 -12.43 -0.45
C ALA A 268 8.46 -13.24 0.57
N MET A 269 7.17 -12.89 0.74
CA MET A 269 6.24 -13.62 1.59
C MET A 269 6.11 -15.10 1.21
N SER A 270 6.23 -15.40 -0.07
CA SER A 270 6.22 -16.76 -0.63
C SER A 270 7.50 -17.54 -0.40
N SER A 271 8.51 -16.99 0.26
CA SER A 271 9.81 -17.64 0.41
C SER A 271 9.79 -18.91 1.27
N GLY A 272 8.70 -19.15 2.03
CA GLY A 272 8.58 -20.30 2.93
C GLY A 272 9.60 -20.29 4.07
N LEU A 273 10.22 -19.16 4.36
CA LEU A 273 11.16 -19.01 5.45
C LEU A 273 10.44 -19.07 6.80
N PRO A 274 10.99 -19.75 7.80
CA PRO A 274 10.46 -19.68 9.16
C PRO A 274 10.58 -18.24 9.70
N GLY A 275 9.61 -17.83 10.52
CA GLY A 275 9.62 -16.51 11.16
C GLY A 275 9.31 -15.34 10.24
N LEU A 276 8.59 -15.59 9.12
CA LEU A 276 8.03 -14.51 8.33
C LEU A 276 6.92 -13.78 9.09
N TYR A 277 6.97 -12.46 9.07
CA TYR A 277 5.99 -11.59 9.71
C TYR A 277 4.71 -11.51 8.87
N GLY A 278 4.00 -12.65 8.76
CA GLY A 278 2.70 -12.76 8.10
C GLY A 278 1.56 -12.32 9.02
N ARG A 279 0.32 -12.49 8.57
CA ARG A 279 -0.90 -12.09 9.30
C ARG A 279 -1.03 -12.70 10.68
N ALA A 280 -0.57 -13.94 10.84
CA ALA A 280 -0.64 -14.69 12.09
C ALA A 280 0.60 -14.50 12.98
N TYR A 281 1.53 -13.64 12.60
CA TYR A 281 2.74 -13.36 13.37
C TYR A 281 2.51 -12.21 14.34
N SER A 282 2.96 -12.38 15.57
CA SER A 282 2.99 -11.32 16.58
C SER A 282 4.26 -11.43 17.42
N VAL A 283 5.00 -10.36 17.53
CA VAL A 283 6.19 -10.28 18.38
C VAL A 283 5.80 -10.43 19.85
N LYS A 284 4.72 -9.78 20.27
CA LYS A 284 4.19 -9.86 21.63
C LYS A 284 3.83 -11.30 22.02
N ASN A 285 3.31 -12.09 21.09
CA ASN A 285 2.91 -13.48 21.32
C ASN A 285 4.04 -14.49 21.07
N GLY A 286 5.25 -14.02 20.81
CA GLY A 286 6.43 -14.87 20.65
C GLY A 286 6.60 -15.49 19.27
N GLY A 287 5.94 -14.96 18.25
CA GLY A 287 6.12 -15.38 16.87
C GLY A 287 4.85 -15.82 16.15
N LEU A 288 4.99 -16.82 15.27
CA LEU A 288 3.89 -17.33 14.46
C LEU A 288 2.91 -18.15 15.32
N ASP A 289 1.64 -17.81 15.25
CA ASP A 289 0.56 -18.63 15.82
C ASP A 289 0.44 -19.94 15.01
N PRO A 290 0.61 -21.10 15.67
CA PRO A 290 0.63 -22.39 14.97
C PRO A 290 -0.74 -22.92 14.54
N ARG A 291 -1.85 -22.25 14.92
CA ARG A 291 -3.20 -22.71 14.56
C ARG A 291 -3.42 -22.62 13.05
N GLU A 292 -4.14 -23.58 12.50
CA GLU A 292 -4.42 -23.63 11.06
C GLU A 292 -5.21 -22.41 10.57
N ASP A 293 -6.10 -21.91 11.41
CA ASP A 293 -6.96 -20.76 11.14
C ASP A 293 -6.38 -19.41 11.65
N ALA A 294 -5.13 -19.40 12.14
CA ALA A 294 -4.50 -18.24 12.75
C ALA A 294 -4.51 -16.97 11.90
N ILE A 295 -4.49 -17.12 10.57
CA ILE A 295 -4.56 -16.01 9.62
C ILE A 295 -5.88 -15.21 9.71
N LEU A 296 -6.94 -15.79 10.28
CA LEU A 296 -8.24 -15.15 10.43
C LEU A 296 -8.27 -14.15 11.59
N TYR A 297 -7.33 -14.24 12.51
CA TYR A 297 -7.31 -13.41 13.73
C TYR A 297 -6.53 -12.10 13.57
N GLY A 298 -5.74 -11.95 12.49
CA GLY A 298 -5.04 -10.71 12.19
C GLY A 298 -4.07 -10.24 13.29
N ALA A 299 -3.32 -11.17 13.89
CA ALA A 299 -2.47 -10.88 15.05
C ALA A 299 -1.43 -9.78 14.78
N ASN A 300 -0.80 -9.78 13.60
CA ASN A 300 0.14 -8.74 13.20
C ASN A 300 -0.52 -7.36 13.10
N PHE A 301 -1.67 -7.30 12.46
CA PHE A 301 -2.43 -6.05 12.32
C PHE A 301 -2.84 -5.48 13.67
N ALA A 302 -3.41 -6.33 14.54
CA ALA A 302 -3.85 -5.91 15.87
C ALA A 302 -2.69 -5.36 16.70
N GLU A 303 -1.56 -6.05 16.73
CA GLU A 303 -0.36 -5.62 17.47
C GLU A 303 0.14 -4.26 16.99
N GLN A 304 0.24 -4.07 15.67
CA GLN A 304 0.70 -2.82 15.10
C GLN A 304 -0.29 -1.67 15.32
N PHE A 305 -1.59 -1.96 15.17
CA PHE A 305 -2.62 -0.95 15.34
C PHE A 305 -2.73 -0.47 16.80
N GLU A 306 -2.69 -1.39 17.76
CA GLU A 306 -2.65 -1.07 19.20
C GLU A 306 -1.43 -0.19 19.55
N TYR A 307 -0.26 -0.54 19.00
CA TYR A 307 0.94 0.25 19.24
C TYR A 307 0.83 1.65 18.62
N ALA A 308 0.36 1.75 17.38
CA ALA A 308 0.16 3.05 16.73
C ALA A 308 -0.80 3.93 17.53
N ILE A 309 -1.95 3.39 17.97
CA ILE A 309 -2.90 4.13 18.84
C ILE A 309 -2.22 4.61 20.12
N SER A 310 -1.42 3.76 20.76
CA SER A 310 -0.72 4.12 22.01
C SER A 310 0.28 5.26 21.84
N CYS A 311 0.79 5.46 20.64
CA CYS A 311 1.71 6.54 20.28
C CYS A 311 1.00 7.83 19.87
N ASP A 312 -0.31 7.80 19.67
CA ASP A 312 -1.17 8.93 19.35
C ASP A 312 -0.73 9.79 18.14
N PRO A 313 -0.39 9.18 16.95
CA PRO A 313 0.00 9.93 15.78
C PRO A 313 -1.16 10.78 15.22
N SER A 314 -0.86 11.75 14.39
CA SER A 314 -1.89 12.51 13.67
C SER A 314 -2.47 11.72 12.49
N PHE A 315 -1.69 10.81 11.91
CA PHE A 315 -2.08 10.00 10.77
C PHE A 315 -1.68 8.53 10.99
N ILE A 316 -2.61 7.61 10.82
CA ILE A 316 -2.33 6.17 10.74
C ILE A 316 -2.46 5.75 9.28
N TYR A 317 -1.38 5.18 8.71
CA TYR A 317 -1.36 4.69 7.34
C TYR A 317 -1.47 3.17 7.32
N ILE A 318 -2.66 2.66 6.97
CA ILE A 318 -2.90 1.22 6.82
C ILE A 318 -2.40 0.80 5.45
N THR A 319 -1.42 -0.09 5.42
CA THR A 319 -0.86 -0.57 4.16
C THR A 319 -1.54 -1.84 3.70
N GLY A 320 -2.42 -1.62 2.77
CA GLY A 320 -3.11 -2.61 1.98
C GLY A 320 -4.63 -2.64 2.22
N TRP A 321 -5.38 -2.79 1.13
CA TRP A 321 -6.82 -2.99 1.10
C TRP A 321 -7.21 -4.05 0.07
N ASN A 322 -6.81 -3.87 -1.17
CA ASN A 322 -7.30 -4.64 -2.31
C ASN A 322 -6.19 -5.12 -3.26
N GLU A 323 -5.01 -5.42 -2.75
CA GLU A 323 -3.93 -5.99 -3.55
C GLU A 323 -4.17 -7.48 -3.85
N TRP A 324 -4.80 -7.78 -4.97
CA TRP A 324 -5.10 -9.14 -5.39
C TRP A 324 -4.11 -9.71 -6.42
N LEU A 325 -3.23 -8.87 -6.97
CA LEU A 325 -2.31 -9.18 -8.06
C LEU A 325 -0.83 -8.93 -7.68
N PRO A 326 -0.33 -9.43 -6.55
CA PRO A 326 0.96 -8.98 -5.99
C PRO A 326 2.20 -9.51 -6.70
N ALA A 327 2.09 -10.36 -7.73
CA ALA A 327 3.22 -11.09 -8.24
C ALA A 327 3.39 -11.02 -9.75
N ASP A 328 4.60 -10.63 -10.19
CA ASP A 328 5.16 -10.99 -11.49
C ASP A 328 5.71 -12.42 -11.41
N MET A 329 4.99 -13.38 -11.96
CA MET A 329 5.35 -14.79 -11.93
C MET A 329 6.69 -15.08 -12.60
N LYS A 330 7.15 -14.25 -13.54
CA LYS A 330 8.50 -14.38 -14.13
C LYS A 330 9.58 -14.20 -13.08
N LYS A 331 9.42 -13.20 -12.21
CA LYS A 331 10.37 -12.93 -11.11
C LYS A 331 10.25 -13.95 -9.99
N CYS A 332 9.05 -14.46 -9.75
CA CYS A 332 8.83 -15.50 -8.75
C CYS A 332 9.38 -16.86 -9.18
N GLY A 333 9.28 -17.23 -10.47
CA GLY A 333 9.75 -18.51 -10.99
C GLY A 333 11.27 -18.63 -11.14
N GLU A 334 11.99 -17.51 -11.24
CA GLU A 334 13.46 -17.49 -11.26
C GLU A 334 14.11 -17.75 -9.91
N ARG A 335 13.35 -17.63 -8.82
CA ARG A 335 13.78 -18.02 -7.47
C ARG A 335 12.92 -19.18 -7.02
N PRO A 336 13.50 -20.34 -6.60
CA PRO A 336 12.70 -21.46 -6.16
C PRO A 336 11.81 -21.02 -5.00
N MET A 337 10.51 -20.87 -5.27
CA MET A 337 9.51 -20.70 -4.23
C MET A 337 9.48 -22.02 -3.45
N ARG A 338 10.15 -22.07 -2.30
CA ARG A 338 10.00 -23.18 -1.37
C ARG A 338 8.71 -23.01 -0.60
N CYS A 339 7.59 -23.15 -1.28
CA CYS A 339 6.31 -23.32 -0.62
C CYS A 339 6.23 -24.78 -0.16
N ARG A 340 6.40 -25.05 1.12
CA ARG A 340 6.07 -26.35 1.71
C ARG A 340 4.55 -26.38 1.89
N THR A 341 3.89 -27.25 1.14
CA THR A 341 2.64 -27.99 1.40
C THR A 341 1.43 -27.29 2.07
N THR A 342 1.45 -26.03 2.34
CA THR A 342 0.23 -25.27 2.65
C THR A 342 -0.03 -24.35 1.47
N PRO A 343 -1.27 -24.32 0.91
CA PRO A 343 -1.58 -23.37 -0.16
C PRO A 343 -1.10 -22.00 0.29
N CYS A 344 -0.45 -21.26 -0.60
CA CYS A 344 0.11 -19.94 -0.33
C CYS A 344 -0.99 -18.92 -0.03
N ARG A 345 -1.83 -19.21 0.97
CA ARG A 345 -2.82 -18.29 1.54
C ARG A 345 -2.16 -17.13 2.27
N ALA A 346 -0.86 -17.23 2.53
CA ALA A 346 -0.13 -16.22 3.30
C ALA A 346 0.33 -15.00 2.50
N THR A 347 0.45 -15.11 1.19
CA THR A 347 1.06 -14.05 0.38
C THR A 347 0.09 -12.99 -0.08
N VAL A 348 -1.17 -13.34 -0.23
CA VAL A 348 -2.23 -12.44 -0.71
C VAL A 348 -3.15 -12.00 0.38
N ALA A 349 -2.83 -12.40 1.52
CA ALA A 349 -3.54 -12.03 2.70
C ALA A 349 -3.26 -10.60 3.17
N ILE A 350 -2.70 -9.77 2.34
CA ILE A 350 -2.93 -8.35 2.43
C ILE A 350 -4.37 -8.17 1.96
N LEU A 351 -5.30 -8.23 2.90
CA LEU A 351 -6.58 -7.60 2.78
C LEU A 351 -7.69 -8.29 2.01
N SER A 352 -8.19 -9.21 2.58
CA SER A 352 -9.63 -9.24 2.51
C SER A 352 -10.19 -9.13 3.93
N HIS A 353 -10.47 -7.95 4.36
CA HIS A 353 -11.52 -7.73 5.36
C HIS A 353 -12.87 -8.26 4.86
N GLN A 354 -12.91 -8.79 3.63
CA GLN A 354 -14.08 -9.35 3.00
C GLN A 354 -14.36 -10.81 3.39
N ARG A 355 -13.57 -11.40 4.30
CA ARG A 355 -13.91 -12.69 4.94
C ARG A 355 -14.19 -12.55 6.44
N VAL A 356 -14.81 -11.48 6.85
CA VAL A 356 -15.37 -11.41 8.20
C VAL A 356 -16.86 -11.11 8.05
N TYR A 357 -17.58 -12.13 7.64
CA TYR A 357 -18.97 -12.42 8.07
C TYR A 357 -19.24 -13.90 7.75
#